data_78ccb44aa10bb1d7632a31c7836d4468
#
_entry.id   78ccb44aa10bb1d7632a31c7836d4468
#
_cell.length_a   1.000
_cell.length_b   1.000
_cell.length_c   1.000
_cell.angle_alpha   90.00
_cell.angle_beta   90.00
_cell.angle_gamma   90.00
#
_symmetry.space_group_name_H-M   'P 1'
#
loop_
_entity.id
_entity.type
_entity.pdbx_description
1 polymer ?
#
loop_
_entity_poly.entity_id
_entity_poly.type
_entity_poly.pdbx_seq_one_letter_code
_entity_poly.pdbx_strand_id
1 'polypeptide(L)'
;MTKSSSRATRDSSALDSRLARNYGEKNSDEVRLTYRDWADAYDSELLDEFGYQAPNAAVETLHKRLPSLDSVILDMGCGTGLVGELLHNLGYRDLDGLDLSPEMLEKATARGVYRTLGEADLTETLEIERIYDAVICVGVFSHQRNQAFDLVKLFAGLKADGVLVATVNGKGWCDIGWETLLEQSERKHGFQIEEILDIPYLTR
;
A
#
# COMPACT_ATOMS: atom_id res chain seq x y z
N MET A 1 -41.41 19.23 22.45
CA MET A 1 -41.29 18.89 21.04
C MET A 1 -39.83 18.56 20.76
N THR A 2 -39.49 17.30 20.93
CA THR A 2 -38.13 16.75 20.73
C THR A 2 -38.01 16.28 19.29
N LYS A 3 -37.16 16.95 18.49
CA LYS A 3 -36.81 16.49 17.16
C LYS A 3 -35.84 15.31 17.25
N SER A 4 -36.35 14.14 16.99
CA SER A 4 -35.55 12.92 16.73
C SER A 4 -34.74 13.12 15.46
N SER A 5 -33.41 13.22 15.61
CA SER A 5 -32.47 13.14 14.50
C SER A 5 -32.28 11.67 14.15
N SER A 6 -32.90 11.22 13.08
CA SER A 6 -32.63 9.92 12.51
C SER A 6 -31.23 9.92 11.88
N ARG A 7 -30.28 9.39 12.62
CA ARG A 7 -28.94 9.07 12.10
C ARG A 7 -29.12 7.92 11.12
N ALA A 8 -29.01 8.20 9.83
CA ALA A 8 -29.00 7.18 8.80
C ALA A 8 -27.83 6.23 9.09
N THR A 9 -28.16 4.99 9.44
CA THR A 9 -27.21 3.88 9.45
C THR A 9 -26.78 3.65 7.99
N ARG A 10 -25.66 4.23 7.60
CA ARG A 10 -25.05 3.95 6.29
C ARG A 10 -24.64 2.49 6.28
N ASP A 11 -24.94 1.85 5.17
CA ASP A 11 -24.87 0.42 4.96
C ASP A 11 -23.39 -0.05 4.91
N SER A 12 -22.86 -0.47 6.08
CA SER A 12 -21.54 -1.11 6.18
C SER A 12 -21.46 -2.39 5.32
N SER A 13 -22.60 -2.99 4.95
CA SER A 13 -22.68 -4.19 4.15
C SER A 13 -22.19 -3.99 2.71
N ALA A 14 -22.33 -2.80 2.15
CA ALA A 14 -21.88 -2.49 0.79
C ALA A 14 -20.35 -2.39 0.71
N LEU A 15 -19.69 -1.82 1.73
CA LEU A 15 -18.23 -1.80 1.82
C LEU A 15 -17.67 -3.18 2.10
N ASP A 16 -18.24 -3.91 3.07
CA ASP A 16 -17.85 -5.29 3.36
C ASP A 16 -17.94 -6.14 2.09
N SER A 17 -18.94 -5.89 1.23
CA SER A 17 -19.07 -6.59 -0.05
C SER A 17 -18.04 -6.18 -1.09
N ARG A 18 -17.60 -4.89 -1.13
CA ARG A 18 -16.56 -4.40 -2.06
C ARG A 18 -15.17 -4.83 -1.60
N LEU A 19 -14.86 -4.66 -0.32
CA LEU A 19 -13.62 -5.18 0.27
C LEU A 19 -13.55 -6.70 0.16
N ALA A 20 -14.65 -7.41 0.41
CA ALA A 20 -14.71 -8.85 0.25
C ALA A 20 -14.48 -9.31 -1.20
N ARG A 21 -14.90 -8.53 -2.21
CA ARG A 21 -14.56 -8.81 -3.61
C ARG A 21 -13.06 -8.66 -3.88
N ASN A 22 -12.38 -7.75 -3.18
CA ASN A 22 -10.93 -7.59 -3.29
C ASN A 22 -10.15 -8.69 -2.57
N TYR A 23 -10.79 -9.40 -1.63
CA TYR A 23 -10.18 -10.51 -0.88
C TYR A 23 -10.39 -11.89 -1.53
N GLY A 24 -11.13 -12.00 -2.64
CA GLY A 24 -11.28 -13.25 -3.40
C GLY A 24 -10.01 -13.59 -4.19
N GLU A 25 -9.81 -14.88 -4.51
CA GLU A 25 -8.78 -15.29 -5.47
C GLU A 25 -9.02 -14.60 -6.82
N LYS A 26 -8.12 -13.72 -7.20
CA LYS A 26 -8.20 -12.98 -8.46
C LYS A 26 -6.85 -13.01 -9.15
N ASN A 27 -6.88 -13.21 -10.47
CA ASN A 27 -5.73 -12.94 -11.30
C ASN A 27 -5.54 -11.42 -11.49
N SER A 28 -4.40 -11.02 -12.04
CA SER A 28 -4.05 -9.60 -12.25
C SER A 28 -5.09 -8.84 -13.06
N ASP A 29 -5.73 -9.48 -14.05
CA ASP A 29 -6.78 -8.85 -14.88
C ASP A 29 -8.05 -8.55 -14.10
N GLU A 30 -8.51 -9.47 -13.23
CA GLU A 30 -9.69 -9.24 -12.38
C GLU A 30 -9.45 -8.13 -11.37
N VAL A 31 -8.21 -8.01 -10.89
CA VAL A 31 -7.82 -6.94 -9.99
C VAL A 31 -7.83 -5.60 -10.71
N ARG A 32 -7.24 -5.51 -11.92
CA ARG A 32 -7.31 -4.31 -12.76
C ARG A 32 -8.75 -3.84 -12.93
N LEU A 33 -9.65 -4.75 -13.32
CA LEU A 33 -11.07 -4.42 -13.50
C LEU A 33 -11.72 -3.89 -12.22
N THR A 34 -11.40 -4.49 -11.08
CA THR A 34 -11.95 -4.05 -9.80
C THR A 34 -11.49 -2.65 -9.42
N TYR A 35 -10.20 -2.36 -9.57
CA TYR A 35 -9.65 -1.04 -9.25
C TYR A 35 -10.06 0.04 -10.26
N ARG A 36 -10.18 -0.30 -11.55
CA ARG A 36 -10.73 0.60 -12.55
C ARG A 36 -12.11 1.11 -12.16
N ASP A 37 -13.02 0.21 -11.80
CA ASP A 37 -14.41 0.56 -11.47
C ASP A 37 -14.53 1.29 -10.13
N TRP A 38 -13.49 1.25 -9.30
CA TRP A 38 -13.47 1.87 -7.98
C TRP A 38 -12.61 3.15 -7.89
N ALA A 39 -11.76 3.41 -8.88
CA ALA A 39 -10.78 4.50 -8.84
C ALA A 39 -11.39 5.88 -8.49
N ASP A 40 -12.61 6.19 -8.97
CA ASP A 40 -13.24 7.49 -8.75
C ASP A 40 -13.74 7.72 -7.31
N ALA A 41 -14.09 6.64 -6.61
CA ALA A 41 -14.63 6.72 -5.25
C ALA A 41 -13.60 6.27 -4.18
N TYR A 42 -12.46 5.71 -4.61
CA TYR A 42 -11.49 5.03 -3.76
C TYR A 42 -11.04 5.88 -2.56
N ASP A 43 -10.54 7.09 -2.83
CA ASP A 43 -10.01 7.96 -1.79
C ASP A 43 -11.09 8.45 -0.83
N SER A 44 -12.24 8.89 -1.34
CA SER A 44 -13.33 9.41 -0.51
C SER A 44 -13.95 8.32 0.35
N GLU A 45 -14.13 7.13 -0.18
CA GLU A 45 -14.66 6.00 0.59
C GLU A 45 -13.67 5.55 1.68
N LEU A 46 -12.38 5.39 1.36
CA LEU A 46 -11.40 4.90 2.33
C LEU A 46 -11.02 5.92 3.41
N LEU A 47 -10.81 7.18 3.02
CA LEU A 47 -10.33 8.20 3.96
C LEU A 47 -11.48 8.83 4.75
N ASP A 48 -12.51 9.33 4.06
CA ASP A 48 -13.55 10.15 4.66
C ASP A 48 -14.60 9.31 5.37
N GLU A 49 -14.95 8.15 4.81
CA GLU A 49 -16.01 7.31 5.38
C GLU A 49 -15.47 6.32 6.43
N PHE A 50 -14.28 5.77 6.24
CA PHE A 50 -13.77 4.65 7.06
C PHE A 50 -12.54 4.96 7.89
N GLY A 51 -11.86 6.08 7.65
CA GLY A 51 -10.68 6.47 8.41
C GLY A 51 -9.52 5.47 8.26
N TYR A 52 -9.19 5.12 7.01
CA TYR A 52 -8.11 4.19 6.68
C TYR A 52 -6.76 4.71 7.18
N GLN A 53 -6.16 4.01 8.14
CA GLN A 53 -4.96 4.47 8.87
C GLN A 53 -3.63 3.98 8.27
N ALA A 54 -3.64 2.92 7.46
CA ALA A 54 -2.41 2.30 7.00
C ALA A 54 -1.48 3.26 6.23
N PRO A 55 -1.94 4.16 5.35
CA PRO A 55 -1.06 5.12 4.66
C PRO A 55 -0.34 6.05 5.64
N ASN A 56 -1.05 6.64 6.59
CA ASN A 56 -0.47 7.53 7.59
C ASN A 56 0.57 6.81 8.45
N ALA A 57 0.22 5.64 8.98
CA ALA A 57 1.12 4.85 9.81
C ALA A 57 2.39 4.40 9.06
N ALA A 58 2.24 3.96 7.81
CA ALA A 58 3.37 3.56 6.98
C ALA A 58 4.29 4.73 6.66
N VAL A 59 3.73 5.88 6.28
CA VAL A 59 4.49 7.11 5.99
C VAL A 59 5.22 7.63 7.22
N GLU A 60 4.56 7.65 8.39
CA GLU A 60 5.22 8.04 9.65
C GLU A 60 6.36 7.08 10.03
N THR A 61 6.16 5.79 9.84
CA THR A 61 7.18 4.76 10.11
C THR A 61 8.38 4.96 9.20
N LEU A 62 8.15 5.18 7.90
CA LEU A 62 9.21 5.44 6.94
C LEU A 62 9.96 6.73 7.27
N HIS A 63 9.24 7.82 7.53
CA HIS A 63 9.84 9.13 7.84
C HIS A 63 10.76 9.09 9.06
N LYS A 64 10.43 8.32 10.10
CA LYS A 64 11.29 8.14 11.29
C LYS A 64 12.60 7.40 10.99
N ARG A 65 12.65 6.63 9.90
CA ARG A 65 13.80 5.78 9.53
C ARG A 65 14.69 6.41 8.46
N LEU A 66 14.18 7.36 7.70
CA LEU A 66 14.95 8.00 6.64
C LEU A 66 15.82 9.15 7.19
N PRO A 67 17.10 9.21 6.77
CA PRO A 67 18.04 10.20 7.29
C PRO A 67 17.87 11.59 6.65
N SER A 68 17.22 11.68 5.48
CA SER A 68 17.13 12.92 4.70
C SER A 68 15.83 13.01 3.90
N LEU A 69 15.36 14.24 3.69
CA LEU A 69 14.26 14.53 2.76
C LEU A 69 14.66 14.42 1.28
N ASP A 70 15.97 14.35 0.99
CA ASP A 70 16.51 14.09 -0.36
C ASP A 70 16.55 12.59 -0.69
N SER A 71 16.01 11.74 0.18
CA SER A 71 15.94 10.29 -0.07
C SER A 71 15.06 9.99 -1.28
N VAL A 72 15.55 9.09 -2.13
CA VAL A 72 14.82 8.59 -3.30
C VAL A 72 13.90 7.45 -2.86
N ILE A 73 12.59 7.61 -3.06
CA ILE A 73 11.58 6.68 -2.54
C ILE A 73 10.77 6.08 -3.70
N LEU A 74 10.58 4.76 -3.67
CA LEU A 74 9.67 4.05 -4.55
C LEU A 74 8.39 3.67 -3.81
N ASP A 75 7.25 4.14 -4.32
CA ASP A 75 5.91 3.77 -3.86
C ASP A 75 5.39 2.63 -4.74
N MET A 76 5.41 1.42 -4.20
CA MET A 76 5.08 0.20 -4.92
C MET A 76 3.62 -0.20 -4.67
N GLY A 77 2.82 -0.18 -5.72
CA GLY A 77 1.36 -0.24 -5.62
C GLY A 77 0.80 1.12 -5.20
N CYS A 78 1.25 2.18 -5.87
CA CYS A 78 0.96 3.56 -5.49
C CYS A 78 -0.53 3.96 -5.60
N GLY A 79 -1.34 3.16 -6.32
CA GLY A 79 -2.76 3.38 -6.51
C GLY A 79 -3.06 4.79 -7.03
N THR A 80 -3.97 5.49 -6.37
CA THR A 80 -4.33 6.89 -6.69
C THR A 80 -3.27 7.91 -6.26
N GLY A 81 -2.17 7.49 -5.64
CA GLY A 81 -1.06 8.35 -5.21
C GLY A 81 -1.20 8.95 -3.81
N LEU A 82 -2.05 8.38 -2.96
CA LEU A 82 -2.28 8.87 -1.61
C LEU A 82 -1.01 8.89 -0.75
N VAL A 83 -0.23 7.80 -0.79
CA VAL A 83 1.04 7.69 -0.05
C VAL A 83 2.05 8.73 -0.55
N GLY A 84 2.16 8.90 -1.88
CA GLY A 84 3.03 9.91 -2.47
C GLY A 84 2.66 11.33 -2.05
N GLU A 85 1.35 11.66 -1.96
CA GLU A 85 0.90 12.96 -1.47
C GLU A 85 1.29 13.19 0.00
N LEU A 86 1.13 12.19 0.86
CA LEU A 86 1.55 12.27 2.25
C LEU A 86 3.07 12.48 2.39
N LEU A 87 3.87 11.74 1.63
CA LEU A 87 5.33 11.91 1.58
C LEU A 87 5.72 13.30 1.06
N HIS A 88 5.06 13.76 -0.01
CA HIS A 88 5.30 15.08 -0.57
C HIS A 88 4.98 16.20 0.43
N ASN A 89 3.92 16.05 1.23
CA ASN A 89 3.54 17.00 2.29
C ASN A 89 4.57 17.05 3.42
N LEU A 90 5.30 15.96 3.69
CA LEU A 90 6.43 15.92 4.61
C LEU A 90 7.71 16.53 4.04
N GLY A 91 7.76 16.83 2.73
CA GLY A 91 8.89 17.48 2.09
C GLY A 91 9.71 16.60 1.14
N TYR A 92 9.41 15.33 0.99
CA TYR A 92 10.06 14.46 -0.01
C TYR A 92 9.74 14.91 -1.43
N ARG A 93 10.70 14.85 -2.35
CA ARG A 93 10.54 15.29 -3.74
C ARG A 93 10.95 14.23 -4.77
N ASP A 94 11.81 13.31 -4.39
CA ASP A 94 12.32 12.25 -5.24
C ASP A 94 11.47 10.99 -5.08
N LEU A 95 10.22 11.08 -5.56
CA LEU A 95 9.22 10.02 -5.46
C LEU A 95 8.96 9.41 -6.82
N ASP A 96 9.06 8.08 -6.93
CA ASP A 96 8.64 7.30 -8.08
C ASP A 96 7.50 6.36 -7.66
N GLY A 97 6.56 6.09 -8.55
CA GLY A 97 5.41 5.23 -8.24
C GLY A 97 5.20 4.15 -9.29
N LEU A 98 4.84 2.95 -8.84
CA LEU A 98 4.47 1.84 -9.70
C LEU A 98 3.12 1.28 -9.28
N ASP A 99 2.25 0.99 -10.24
CA ASP A 99 0.96 0.32 -10.00
C ASP A 99 0.59 -0.59 -11.17
N LEU A 100 -0.29 -1.56 -10.90
CA LEU A 100 -0.80 -2.48 -11.90
C LEU A 100 -1.85 -1.83 -12.82
N SER A 101 -2.62 -0.84 -12.31
CA SER A 101 -3.77 -0.24 -12.98
C SER A 101 -3.42 1.08 -13.65
N PRO A 102 -3.54 1.18 -14.99
CA PRO A 102 -3.39 2.45 -15.71
C PRO A 102 -4.33 3.54 -15.20
N GLU A 103 -5.56 3.18 -14.81
CA GLU A 103 -6.56 4.13 -14.32
C GLU A 103 -6.16 4.71 -12.95
N MET A 104 -5.52 3.90 -12.09
CA MET A 104 -4.92 4.38 -10.84
C MET A 104 -3.75 5.32 -11.11
N LEU A 105 -2.89 4.97 -12.07
CA LEU A 105 -1.76 5.80 -12.47
C LEU A 105 -2.19 7.15 -13.07
N GLU A 106 -3.34 7.23 -13.77
CA GLU A 106 -3.92 8.51 -14.20
C GLU A 106 -4.27 9.41 -13.02
N LYS A 107 -4.85 8.85 -11.94
CA LYS A 107 -5.15 9.59 -10.71
C LYS A 107 -3.88 10.04 -9.99
N ALA A 108 -2.89 9.15 -9.87
CA ALA A 108 -1.60 9.48 -9.30
C ALA A 108 -0.87 10.60 -10.08
N THR A 109 -0.95 10.56 -11.42
CA THR A 109 -0.42 11.60 -12.30
C THR A 109 -1.07 12.95 -12.02
N ALA A 110 -2.39 12.98 -11.82
CA ALA A 110 -3.12 14.22 -11.54
C ALA A 110 -2.71 14.89 -10.21
N ARG A 111 -2.13 14.15 -9.25
CA ARG A 111 -1.59 14.73 -8.02
C ARG A 111 -0.29 15.51 -8.23
N GLY A 112 0.48 15.18 -9.27
CA GLY A 112 1.70 15.92 -9.62
C GLY A 112 2.83 15.81 -8.59
N VAL A 113 2.88 14.74 -7.80
CA VAL A 113 3.85 14.55 -6.70
C VAL A 113 4.98 13.57 -7.04
N TYR A 114 4.80 12.72 -8.05
CA TYR A 114 5.80 11.75 -8.49
C TYR A 114 6.66 12.29 -9.62
N ARG A 115 7.95 11.93 -9.64
CA ARG A 115 8.88 12.17 -10.76
C ARG A 115 8.54 11.28 -11.94
N THR A 116 8.35 9.99 -11.63
CA THR A 116 7.99 8.97 -12.61
C THR A 116 6.86 8.10 -12.09
N LEU A 117 6.03 7.66 -13.02
CA LEU A 117 4.99 6.68 -12.78
C LEU A 117 5.07 5.60 -13.85
N GLY A 118 4.92 4.35 -13.46
CA GLY A 118 5.02 3.22 -14.36
C GLY A 118 4.08 2.08 -14.02
N GLU A 119 3.69 1.31 -15.04
CA GLU A 119 2.90 0.10 -14.86
C GLU A 119 3.79 -1.06 -14.42
N ALA A 120 3.41 -1.78 -13.34
CA ALA A 120 4.12 -2.95 -12.88
C ALA A 120 3.17 -3.96 -12.21
N ASP A 121 3.36 -5.24 -12.53
CA ASP A 121 2.70 -6.35 -11.84
C ASP A 121 3.66 -6.99 -10.82
N LEU A 122 3.32 -6.90 -9.53
CA LEU A 122 4.12 -7.47 -8.45
C LEU A 122 4.17 -9.01 -8.47
N THR A 123 3.31 -9.66 -9.24
CA THR A 123 3.36 -11.11 -9.44
C THR A 123 4.45 -11.53 -10.44
N GLU A 124 4.90 -10.58 -11.27
CA GLU A 124 5.94 -10.79 -12.25
C GLU A 124 7.34 -10.47 -11.69
N THR A 125 8.38 -10.74 -12.48
CA THR A 125 9.75 -10.33 -12.14
C THR A 125 9.91 -8.84 -12.39
N LEU A 126 10.32 -8.11 -11.36
CA LEU A 126 10.54 -6.68 -11.44
C LEU A 126 12.02 -6.39 -11.75
N GLU A 127 12.27 -5.76 -12.91
CA GLU A 127 13.59 -5.24 -13.26
C GLU A 127 13.67 -3.77 -12.82
N ILE A 128 14.01 -3.55 -11.56
CA ILE A 128 14.12 -2.22 -10.95
C ILE A 128 15.60 -1.96 -10.59
N GLU A 129 16.12 -0.83 -11.05
CA GLU A 129 17.46 -0.40 -10.70
C GLU A 129 17.55 -0.12 -9.19
N ARG A 130 18.66 -0.53 -8.55
CA ARG A 130 18.90 -0.34 -7.11
C ARG A 130 19.33 1.11 -6.81
N ILE A 131 18.40 2.03 -6.91
CA ILE A 131 18.62 3.45 -6.69
C ILE A 131 17.85 4.04 -5.52
N TYR A 132 16.93 3.26 -4.93
CA TYR A 132 16.03 3.77 -3.91
C TYR A 132 16.62 3.63 -2.51
N ASP A 133 16.55 4.71 -1.73
CA ASP A 133 16.87 4.72 -0.30
C ASP A 133 15.76 4.05 0.51
N ALA A 134 14.54 4.12 -0.03
CA ALA A 134 13.40 3.45 0.56
C ALA A 134 12.42 2.90 -0.48
N VAL A 135 11.72 1.83 -0.09
CA VAL A 135 10.53 1.31 -0.77
C VAL A 135 9.37 1.31 0.23
N ILE A 136 8.23 1.84 -0.18
CA ILE A 136 7.00 1.79 0.59
C ILE A 136 5.92 1.04 -0.20
N CYS A 137 5.15 0.16 0.47
CA CYS A 137 4.12 -0.65 -0.18
C CYS A 137 2.89 -0.77 0.73
N VAL A 138 1.82 -0.06 0.40
CA VAL A 138 0.64 0.08 1.27
C VAL A 138 -0.61 -0.47 0.60
N GLY A 139 -1.34 -1.36 1.31
CA GLY A 139 -2.62 -1.89 0.85
C GLY A 139 -2.55 -2.97 -0.23
N VAL A 140 -1.35 -3.42 -0.60
CA VAL A 140 -1.12 -4.41 -1.66
C VAL A 140 -1.23 -5.84 -1.13
N PHE A 141 -0.67 -6.14 0.05
CA PHE A 141 -0.64 -7.48 0.62
C PHE A 141 -1.95 -7.80 1.35
N SER A 142 -2.88 -8.38 0.61
CA SER A 142 -4.19 -8.82 1.13
C SER A 142 -4.17 -10.29 1.54
N HIS A 143 -5.30 -10.74 2.10
CA HIS A 143 -5.51 -12.07 2.67
C HIS A 143 -5.20 -13.26 1.74
N GLN A 144 -5.34 -13.13 0.43
CA GLN A 144 -5.25 -14.28 -0.48
C GLN A 144 -4.30 -14.09 -1.66
N ARG A 145 -3.85 -12.88 -1.92
CA ARG A 145 -3.27 -12.56 -3.22
C ARG A 145 -1.76 -12.61 -3.27
N ASN A 146 -1.10 -12.07 -2.26
CA ASN A 146 0.34 -11.95 -2.24
C ASN A 146 0.90 -12.68 -1.03
N GLN A 147 1.70 -13.70 -1.27
CA GLN A 147 2.39 -14.44 -0.23
C GLN A 147 3.65 -13.68 0.20
N ALA A 148 4.21 -14.04 1.36
CA ALA A 148 5.40 -13.38 1.88
C ALA A 148 6.60 -13.38 0.91
N PHE A 149 6.68 -14.34 -0.01
CA PHE A 149 7.76 -14.37 -1.00
C PHE A 149 7.70 -13.19 -2.00
N ASP A 150 6.51 -12.63 -2.27
CA ASP A 150 6.36 -11.47 -3.15
C ASP A 150 6.93 -10.21 -2.50
N LEU A 151 6.92 -10.13 -1.16
CA LEU A 151 7.58 -9.06 -0.43
C LEU A 151 9.07 -8.95 -0.77
N VAL A 152 9.74 -10.10 -1.01
CA VAL A 152 11.17 -10.13 -1.34
C VAL A 152 11.46 -9.41 -2.67
N LYS A 153 10.52 -9.38 -3.59
CA LYS A 153 10.67 -8.67 -4.87
C LYS A 153 10.83 -7.16 -4.68
N LEU A 154 10.25 -6.60 -3.62
CA LEU A 154 10.35 -5.17 -3.31
C LEU A 154 11.79 -4.74 -2.96
N PHE A 155 12.64 -5.68 -2.53
CA PHE A 155 14.05 -5.40 -2.30
C PHE A 155 14.88 -5.22 -3.59
N ALA A 156 14.33 -5.57 -4.75
CA ALA A 156 15.07 -5.47 -6.01
C ALA A 156 15.51 -4.02 -6.31
N GLY A 157 14.67 -3.04 -6.01
CA GLY A 157 14.96 -1.62 -6.23
C GLY A 157 15.72 -0.94 -5.08
N LEU A 158 15.90 -1.61 -3.95
CA LEU A 158 16.43 -1.02 -2.74
C LEU A 158 17.96 -1.01 -2.73
N LYS A 159 18.60 0.10 -2.32
CA LYS A 159 20.03 0.17 -2.03
C LYS A 159 20.40 -0.77 -0.89
N ALA A 160 21.70 -1.06 -0.75
CA ALA A 160 22.22 -1.62 0.51
C ALA A 160 21.92 -0.64 1.65
N ASP A 161 21.49 -1.13 2.78
CA ASP A 161 21.05 -0.34 3.95
C ASP A 161 19.78 0.51 3.72
N GLY A 162 19.07 0.30 2.62
CA GLY A 162 17.79 0.94 2.35
C GLY A 162 16.66 0.37 3.22
N VAL A 163 15.58 1.14 3.36
CA VAL A 163 14.44 0.81 4.23
C VAL A 163 13.24 0.36 3.41
N LEU A 164 12.64 -0.78 3.78
CA LEU A 164 11.35 -1.23 3.26
C LEU A 164 10.28 -1.09 4.33
N VAL A 165 9.19 -0.40 4.00
CA VAL A 165 7.96 -0.38 4.81
C VAL A 165 6.81 -0.97 4.00
N ALA A 166 6.16 -2.00 4.53
CA ALA A 166 5.01 -2.60 3.88
C ALA A 166 3.88 -2.84 4.88
N THR A 167 2.64 -2.76 4.40
CA THR A 167 1.46 -3.11 5.20
C THR A 167 0.90 -4.46 4.76
N VAL A 168 0.52 -5.27 5.74
CA VAL A 168 -0.10 -6.58 5.52
C VAL A 168 -1.45 -6.60 6.23
N ASN A 169 -2.45 -7.15 5.58
CA ASN A 169 -3.77 -7.31 6.18
C ASN A 169 -3.72 -8.27 7.37
N GLY A 170 -4.18 -7.83 8.55
CA GLY A 170 -4.10 -8.59 9.80
C GLY A 170 -4.85 -9.94 9.75
N LYS A 171 -5.95 -10.03 8.99
CA LYS A 171 -6.66 -11.30 8.78
C LYS A 171 -5.79 -12.29 8.00
N GLY A 172 -5.09 -11.84 6.96
CA GLY A 172 -4.13 -12.65 6.22
C GLY A 172 -2.89 -13.03 7.03
N TRP A 173 -2.51 -12.22 8.01
CA TRP A 173 -1.32 -12.44 8.83
C TRP A 173 -1.32 -13.82 9.48
N CYS A 174 -2.39 -14.18 10.17
CA CYS A 174 -2.52 -15.47 10.84
C CYS A 174 -2.73 -16.62 9.87
N ASP A 175 -3.60 -16.44 8.87
CA ASP A 175 -4.04 -17.52 7.98
C ASP A 175 -2.92 -17.97 7.02
N ILE A 176 -2.07 -17.05 6.61
CA ILE A 176 -0.92 -17.32 5.71
C ILE A 176 0.33 -17.72 6.51
N GLY A 177 0.41 -17.36 7.79
CA GLY A 177 1.59 -17.60 8.62
C GLY A 177 2.75 -16.65 8.29
N TRP A 178 2.43 -15.36 8.09
CA TRP A 178 3.40 -14.32 7.72
C TRP A 178 4.62 -14.26 8.63
N GLU A 179 4.46 -14.44 9.94
CA GLU A 179 5.56 -14.41 10.90
C GLU A 179 6.64 -15.44 10.54
N THR A 180 6.24 -16.69 10.32
CA THR A 180 7.17 -17.76 9.93
C THR A 180 7.80 -17.51 8.56
N LEU A 181 7.03 -17.01 7.59
CA LEU A 181 7.50 -16.71 6.24
C LEU A 181 8.52 -15.56 6.25
N LEU A 182 8.28 -14.53 7.04
CA LEU A 182 9.20 -13.40 7.20
C LEU A 182 10.51 -13.84 7.85
N GLU A 183 10.48 -14.62 8.94
CA GLU A 183 11.67 -15.17 9.57
C GLU A 183 12.51 -16.06 8.63
N GLN A 184 11.84 -16.86 7.79
CA GLN A 184 12.53 -17.68 6.79
C GLN A 184 13.15 -16.81 5.69
N SER A 185 12.44 -15.79 5.24
CA SER A 185 12.90 -14.86 4.21
C SER A 185 14.07 -14.01 4.70
N GLU A 186 14.04 -13.53 5.94
CA GLU A 186 15.14 -12.80 6.59
C GLU A 186 16.43 -13.62 6.56
N ARG A 187 16.36 -14.88 7.01
CA ARG A 187 17.51 -15.81 7.00
C ARG A 187 18.04 -16.11 5.60
N LYS A 188 17.14 -16.20 4.61
CA LYS A 188 17.49 -16.58 3.25
C LYS A 188 18.07 -15.42 2.44
N HIS A 189 17.57 -14.22 2.65
CA HIS A 189 17.84 -13.06 1.79
C HIS A 189 18.69 -11.97 2.46
N GLY A 190 18.99 -12.11 3.77
CA GLY A 190 19.93 -11.24 4.48
C GLY A 190 19.42 -9.84 4.80
N PHE A 191 18.10 -9.63 4.82
CA PHE A 191 17.51 -8.41 5.39
C PHE A 191 17.22 -8.59 6.88
N GLN A 192 16.91 -7.53 7.58
CA GLN A 192 16.55 -7.56 8.99
C GLN A 192 15.19 -6.92 9.19
N ILE A 193 14.31 -7.60 9.92
CA ILE A 193 13.03 -7.04 10.36
C ILE A 193 13.29 -6.23 11.62
N GLU A 194 13.14 -4.92 11.53
CA GLU A 194 13.37 -4.04 12.68
C GLU A 194 12.15 -3.90 13.59
N GLU A 195 10.96 -3.88 12.99
CA GLU A 195 9.72 -3.63 13.73
C GLU A 195 8.50 -4.22 13.03
N ILE A 196 7.57 -4.75 13.80
CA ILE A 196 6.23 -5.15 13.36
C ILE A 196 5.23 -4.40 14.23
N LEU A 197 4.38 -3.58 13.59
CA LEU A 197 3.36 -2.78 14.26
C LEU A 197 1.97 -3.31 13.94
N ASP A 198 1.17 -3.51 14.97
CA ASP A 198 -0.27 -3.76 14.83
C ASP A 198 -1.00 -2.42 14.87
N ILE A 199 -1.64 -2.08 13.75
CA ILE A 199 -2.37 -0.82 13.58
C ILE A 199 -3.84 -1.09 13.27
N PRO A 200 -4.78 -0.30 13.81
CA PRO A 200 -6.18 -0.43 13.42
C PRO A 200 -6.35 -0.14 11.93
N TYR A 201 -7.03 -1.05 11.23
CA TYR A 201 -7.26 -0.91 9.79
C TYR A 201 -8.17 0.29 9.49
N LEU A 202 -9.26 0.42 10.26
CA LEU A 202 -10.26 1.48 10.15
C LEU A 202 -10.51 2.07 11.56
N THR A 203 -10.80 3.37 11.63
CA THR A 203 -11.08 4.06 12.90
C THR A 203 -12.52 4.59 13.02
N ARG A 204 -13.37 4.35 12.01
CA ARG A 204 -14.77 4.78 12.00
C ARG A 204 -15.72 3.65 11.64
#